data_989a9de679b5a7dd9d16535993a1bbaa
#
_entry.id   989a9de679b5a7dd9d16535993a1bbaa
#
_cell.length_a   1.000
_cell.length_b   1.000
_cell.length_c   1.000
_cell.angle_alpha   90.00
_cell.angle_beta   90.00
_cell.angle_gamma   90.00
#
_symmetry.space_group_name_H-M   'P 1'
#
loop_
_entity.id
_entity.type
_entity.pdbx_description
1 polymer ?
#
loop_
_entity_poly.entity_id
_entity_poly.type
_entity_poly.pdbx_seq_one_letter_code
_entity_poly.pdbx_strand_id
1 'polypeptide(L)'
;VTEHDIRRWGESGRQYKDPWKLLDMKVRTLAYMGVPEGAKLLEQEFPELKCPLFAGLEGADVIAKESSKANGLKILCEYFHIPVSETYAFGDSMNDLEILQEAGTGIAMGNAVPKLKEVADYVTDRIDENGIYNACKHFRLI
;
A
#
# COMPACT_ATOMS: atom_id res chain seq x y z
N VAL A 1 -7.36 -18.38 -17.23
CA VAL A 1 -8.19 -17.32 -16.60
C VAL A 1 -8.95 -17.98 -15.48
N THR A 2 -8.73 -17.58 -14.25
CA THR A 2 -9.45 -18.12 -13.10
C THR A 2 -10.80 -17.39 -12.95
N GLU A 3 -11.78 -18.04 -12.28
CA GLU A 3 -13.05 -17.36 -11.93
C GLU A 3 -12.82 -16.07 -11.14
N HIS A 4 -11.76 -16.03 -10.32
CA HIS A 4 -11.36 -14.85 -9.57
C HIS A 4 -10.97 -13.68 -10.47
N ASP A 5 -10.19 -13.95 -11.53
CA ASP A 5 -9.77 -12.92 -12.49
C ASP A 5 -10.98 -12.35 -13.25
N ILE A 6 -11.94 -13.21 -13.63
CA ILE A 6 -13.16 -12.80 -14.31
C ILE A 6 -14.01 -11.88 -13.40
N ARG A 7 -14.18 -12.24 -12.13
CA ARG A 7 -14.95 -11.41 -11.17
C ARG A 7 -14.33 -10.04 -10.95
N ARG A 8 -13.00 -9.95 -10.90
CA ARG A 8 -12.30 -8.71 -10.57
C ARG A 8 -12.07 -7.79 -11.77
N TRP A 9 -11.85 -8.34 -12.96
CA TRP A 9 -11.37 -7.61 -14.12
C TRP A 9 -12.27 -7.71 -15.37
N GLY A 10 -13.32 -8.54 -15.33
CA GLY A 10 -14.18 -8.85 -16.46
C GLY A 10 -13.50 -9.75 -17.51
N GLU A 11 -14.28 -10.23 -18.49
CA GLU A 11 -13.80 -11.19 -19.50
C GLU A 11 -12.73 -10.62 -20.44
N SER A 12 -12.68 -9.29 -20.63
CA SER A 12 -11.78 -8.61 -21.56
C SER A 12 -10.49 -8.08 -20.95
N GLY A 13 -10.28 -8.24 -19.63
CA GLY A 13 -9.34 -7.40 -18.89
C GLY A 13 -7.88 -7.81 -18.91
N ARG A 14 -7.54 -9.08 -19.09
CA ARG A 14 -6.14 -9.53 -19.01
C ARG A 14 -5.74 -10.45 -20.16
N GLN A 15 -4.70 -10.04 -20.88
CA GLN A 15 -3.95 -10.93 -21.74
C GLN A 15 -2.83 -11.58 -20.94
N TYR A 16 -2.85 -12.91 -20.83
CA TYR A 16 -1.73 -13.67 -20.27
C TYR A 16 -0.60 -13.68 -21.29
N LYS A 17 0.52 -13.14 -20.88
CA LYS A 17 1.78 -13.23 -21.64
C LYS A 17 2.53 -14.48 -21.24
N ASP A 18 3.39 -14.96 -22.14
CA ASP A 18 4.33 -16.04 -21.85
C ASP A 18 5.16 -15.68 -20.60
N PRO A 19 5.12 -16.50 -19.53
CA PRO A 19 5.85 -16.20 -18.29
C PRO A 19 7.35 -16.03 -18.49
N TRP A 20 7.94 -16.73 -19.45
CA TRP A 20 9.38 -16.65 -19.75
C TRP A 20 9.82 -15.28 -20.25
N LYS A 21 8.91 -14.51 -20.84
CA LYS A 21 9.17 -13.12 -21.25
C LYS A 21 9.32 -12.16 -20.07
N LEU A 22 8.92 -12.56 -18.85
CA LEU A 22 9.14 -11.77 -17.65
C LEU A 22 10.63 -11.68 -17.29
N LEU A 23 11.44 -12.68 -17.70
CA LEU A 23 12.90 -12.70 -17.44
C LEU A 23 13.62 -11.56 -18.18
N ASP A 24 13.07 -11.10 -19.31
CA ASP A 24 13.61 -10.00 -20.10
C ASP A 24 13.06 -8.63 -19.69
N MET A 25 12.17 -8.58 -18.69
CA MET A 25 11.48 -7.36 -18.26
C MET A 25 12.01 -6.90 -16.90
N LYS A 26 12.17 -5.59 -16.73
CA LYS A 26 12.40 -5.02 -15.41
C LYS A 26 11.09 -5.03 -14.61
N VAL A 27 10.89 -6.09 -13.82
CA VAL A 27 9.75 -6.21 -12.91
C VAL A 27 10.04 -5.41 -11.65
N ARG A 28 9.08 -4.59 -11.21
CA ARG A 28 9.19 -3.78 -9.98
C ARG A 28 8.32 -4.30 -8.84
N THR A 29 7.21 -4.93 -9.19
CA THR A 29 6.29 -5.55 -8.24
C THR A 29 5.55 -6.68 -8.93
N LEU A 30 5.18 -7.69 -8.16
CA LEU A 30 4.32 -8.79 -8.57
C LEU A 30 3.15 -8.87 -7.61
N ALA A 31 2.04 -9.44 -8.05
CA ALA A 31 0.93 -9.82 -7.18
C ALA A 31 0.86 -11.34 -7.11
N TYR A 32 0.94 -11.86 -5.91
CA TYR A 32 0.60 -13.25 -5.61
C TYR A 32 -0.91 -13.36 -5.37
N MET A 33 -1.54 -14.32 -6.04
CA MET A 33 -2.97 -14.62 -5.83
C MET A 33 -3.08 -16.03 -5.25
N GLY A 34 -3.60 -16.13 -4.03
CA GLY A 34 -3.71 -17.40 -3.32
C GLY A 34 -3.86 -17.22 -1.81
N VAL A 35 -3.74 -18.33 -1.10
CA VAL A 35 -3.89 -18.37 0.36
C VAL A 35 -2.70 -17.73 1.08
N PRO A 36 -2.87 -17.21 2.32
CA PRO A 36 -1.80 -16.55 3.08
C PRO A 36 -0.54 -17.39 3.30
N GLU A 37 -0.69 -18.72 3.36
CA GLU A 37 0.40 -19.66 3.54
C GLU A 37 1.41 -19.62 2.37
N GLY A 38 0.91 -19.40 1.14
CA GLY A 38 1.76 -19.27 -0.04
C GLY A 38 2.60 -17.97 0.00
N ALA A 39 2.06 -16.88 0.51
CA ALA A 39 2.79 -15.64 0.72
C ALA A 39 3.94 -15.83 1.74
N LYS A 40 3.67 -16.53 2.85
CA LYS A 40 4.71 -16.88 3.85
C LYS A 40 5.80 -17.77 3.28
N LEU A 41 5.44 -18.73 2.43
CA LEU A 41 6.41 -19.60 1.78
C LEU A 41 7.32 -18.79 0.84
N LEU A 42 6.77 -17.83 0.10
CA LEU A 42 7.57 -16.93 -0.73
C LEU A 42 8.59 -16.13 0.09
N GLU A 43 8.18 -15.57 1.25
CA GLU A 43 9.09 -14.85 2.13
C GLU A 43 10.18 -15.74 2.76
N GLN A 44 9.88 -17.02 2.99
CA GLN A 44 10.86 -17.99 3.50
C GLN A 44 11.89 -18.39 2.44
N GLU A 45 11.45 -18.63 1.20
CA GLU A 45 12.32 -19.03 0.09
C GLU A 45 13.12 -17.84 -0.48
N PHE A 46 12.58 -16.62 -0.37
CA PHE A 46 13.18 -15.39 -0.88
C PHE A 46 13.23 -14.32 0.22
N PRO A 47 14.23 -14.36 1.12
CA PRO A 47 14.31 -13.46 2.28
C PRO A 47 14.43 -11.97 1.93
N GLU A 48 14.81 -11.64 0.69
CA GLU A 48 14.86 -10.29 0.14
C GLU A 48 13.49 -9.72 -0.23
N LEU A 49 12.43 -10.56 -0.22
CA LEU A 49 11.07 -10.16 -0.52
C LEU A 49 10.23 -10.01 0.75
N LYS A 50 9.16 -9.26 0.64
CA LYS A 50 8.03 -9.25 1.57
C LYS A 50 6.72 -9.34 0.80
N CYS A 51 5.74 -9.98 1.42
CA CYS A 51 4.45 -10.29 0.82
C CYS A 51 3.28 -9.77 1.67
N PRO A 52 3.09 -8.42 1.77
CA PRO A 52 1.96 -7.85 2.51
C PRO A 52 0.64 -8.32 1.93
N LEU A 53 -0.18 -8.96 2.77
CA LEU A 53 -1.46 -9.54 2.37
C LEU A 53 -2.48 -8.45 2.02
N PHE A 54 -3.30 -8.72 1.02
CA PHE A 54 -4.49 -7.92 0.72
C PHE A 54 -5.53 -8.03 1.84
N ALA A 55 -6.37 -7.03 1.99
CA ALA A 55 -7.39 -6.98 3.04
C ALA A 55 -8.33 -8.21 3.04
N GLY A 56 -8.59 -8.81 1.88
CA GLY A 56 -9.40 -10.04 1.73
C GLY A 56 -8.65 -11.35 1.97
N LEU A 57 -7.35 -11.31 2.27
CA LEU A 57 -6.47 -12.49 2.43
C LEU A 57 -6.40 -13.40 1.19
N GLU A 58 -6.83 -12.94 0.03
CA GLU A 58 -6.86 -13.70 -1.24
C GLU A 58 -5.59 -13.50 -2.08
N GLY A 59 -4.55 -12.95 -1.48
CA GLY A 59 -3.27 -12.67 -2.14
C GLY A 59 -2.42 -11.67 -1.40
N ALA A 60 -1.30 -11.32 -2.02
CA ALA A 60 -0.32 -10.39 -1.49
C ALA A 60 0.38 -9.61 -2.61
N ASP A 61 0.88 -8.43 -2.32
CA ASP A 61 1.92 -7.84 -3.13
C ASP A 61 3.23 -8.57 -2.87
N VAL A 62 4.02 -8.83 -3.92
CA VAL A 62 5.38 -9.37 -3.79
C VAL A 62 6.35 -8.27 -4.16
N ILE A 63 7.01 -7.72 -3.16
CA ILE A 63 7.87 -6.54 -3.28
C ILE A 63 9.21 -6.75 -2.57
N ALA A 64 10.22 -5.99 -2.94
CA ALA A 64 11.49 -6.00 -2.20
C ALA A 64 11.27 -5.60 -0.74
N LYS A 65 12.00 -6.22 0.18
CA LYS A 65 11.82 -6.08 1.62
C LYS A 65 11.96 -4.63 2.10
N GLU A 66 12.89 -3.90 1.53
CA GLU A 66 13.10 -2.48 1.79
C GLU A 66 12.08 -1.55 1.12
N SER A 67 11.28 -2.07 0.19
CA SER A 67 10.22 -1.28 -0.46
C SER A 67 9.07 -1.08 0.50
N SER A 68 8.86 0.16 0.94
CA SER A 68 7.68 0.55 1.70
C SER A 68 7.23 1.95 1.30
N LYS A 69 5.98 2.30 1.62
CA LYS A 69 5.47 3.65 1.44
C LYS A 69 6.27 4.65 2.30
N ALA A 70 6.67 4.24 3.50
CA ALA A 70 7.50 5.04 4.40
C ALA A 70 8.88 5.31 3.80
N ASN A 71 9.54 4.29 3.24
CA ASN A 71 10.82 4.48 2.56
C ASN A 71 10.68 5.38 1.32
N GLY A 72 9.60 5.23 0.56
CA GLY A 72 9.26 6.13 -0.54
C GLY A 72 9.13 7.59 -0.10
N LEU A 73 8.46 7.83 1.04
CA LEU A 73 8.35 9.16 1.65
C LEU A 73 9.74 9.74 1.96
N LYS A 74 10.63 8.98 2.61
CA LYS A 74 12.00 9.42 2.93
C LYS A 74 12.78 9.83 1.69
N ILE A 75 12.74 8.99 0.65
CA ILE A 75 13.42 9.27 -0.62
C ILE A 75 12.89 10.57 -1.25
N LEU A 76 11.58 10.80 -1.24
CA LEU A 76 10.98 12.03 -1.75
C LEU A 76 11.37 13.26 -0.91
N CYS A 77 11.35 13.13 0.42
CA CYS A 77 11.77 14.19 1.33
C CYS A 77 13.23 14.58 1.09
N GLU A 78 14.12 13.60 0.94
CA GLU A 78 15.52 13.83 0.63
C GLU A 78 15.67 14.50 -0.75
N TYR A 79 14.99 14.00 -1.77
CA TYR A 79 15.05 14.55 -3.13
C TYR A 79 14.56 16.00 -3.21
N PHE A 80 13.48 16.33 -2.51
CA PHE A 80 12.92 17.70 -2.51
C PHE A 80 13.49 18.59 -1.40
N HIS A 81 14.40 18.08 -0.56
CA HIS A 81 14.95 18.80 0.59
C HIS A 81 13.87 19.28 1.58
N ILE A 82 12.83 18.47 1.78
CA ILE A 82 11.73 18.74 2.71
C ILE A 82 11.95 17.89 3.98
N PRO A 83 11.91 18.48 5.18
CA PRO A 83 11.95 17.70 6.42
C PRO A 83 10.75 16.74 6.51
N VAL A 84 10.97 15.50 6.95
CA VAL A 84 9.88 14.53 7.16
C VAL A 84 8.81 15.10 8.10
N SER A 85 9.20 15.89 9.10
CA SER A 85 8.29 16.58 10.03
C SER A 85 7.30 17.55 9.38
N GLU A 86 7.51 17.93 8.13
CA GLU A 86 6.61 18.81 7.37
C GLU A 86 5.68 18.03 6.43
N THR A 87 5.66 16.70 6.53
CA THR A 87 4.87 15.85 5.66
C THR A 87 3.55 15.41 6.31
N TYR A 88 2.55 15.18 5.48
CA TYR A 88 1.25 14.64 5.86
C TYR A 88 0.98 13.37 5.08
N ALA A 89 0.67 12.27 5.77
CA ALA A 89 0.32 11.01 5.15
C ALA A 89 -1.12 10.64 5.47
N PHE A 90 -1.85 10.17 4.45
CA PHE A 90 -3.20 9.65 4.59
C PHE A 90 -3.22 8.14 4.39
N GLY A 91 -4.04 7.44 5.16
CA GLY A 91 -4.17 5.99 5.05
C GLY A 91 -5.50 5.45 5.53
N ASP A 92 -5.87 4.27 5.03
CA ASP A 92 -7.11 3.59 5.42
C ASP A 92 -6.92 2.11 5.74
N SER A 93 -5.81 1.49 5.35
CA SER A 93 -5.55 0.07 5.55
C SER A 93 -4.16 -0.23 6.10
N MET A 94 -3.92 -1.50 6.48
CA MET A 94 -2.70 -1.88 7.20
C MET A 94 -1.39 -1.66 6.43
N ASN A 95 -1.45 -1.60 5.09
CA ASN A 95 -0.28 -1.27 4.28
C ASN A 95 0.15 0.21 4.38
N ASP A 96 -0.67 1.06 5.03
CA ASP A 96 -0.37 2.47 5.29
C ASP A 96 0.21 2.70 6.69
N LEU A 97 0.31 1.65 7.53
CA LEU A 97 0.76 1.78 8.91
C LEU A 97 2.13 2.46 9.01
N GLU A 98 3.10 1.97 8.24
CA GLU A 98 4.47 2.46 8.29
C GLU A 98 4.57 3.93 7.85
N ILE A 99 3.84 4.35 6.80
CA ILE A 99 3.90 5.73 6.32
C ILE A 99 3.19 6.70 7.27
N LEU A 100 2.09 6.29 7.93
CA LEU A 100 1.45 7.13 8.94
C LEU A 100 2.37 7.38 10.15
N GLN A 101 3.10 6.36 10.59
CA GLN A 101 4.03 6.49 11.71
C GLN A 101 5.30 7.27 11.36
N GLU A 102 5.71 7.25 10.11
CA GLU A 102 6.94 7.91 9.65
C GLU A 102 6.72 9.37 9.28
N ALA A 103 5.55 9.74 8.77
CA ALA A 103 5.24 11.11 8.36
C ALA A 103 5.25 12.08 9.55
N GLY A 104 5.45 13.36 9.29
CA GLY A 104 5.34 14.41 10.30
C GLY A 104 3.93 14.49 10.92
N THR A 105 2.91 14.13 10.14
CA THR A 105 1.53 13.97 10.62
C THR A 105 0.87 12.82 9.88
N GLY A 106 0.53 11.76 10.60
CA GLY A 106 -0.20 10.61 10.09
C GLY A 106 -1.71 10.77 10.27
N ILE A 107 -2.46 10.70 9.18
CA ILE A 107 -3.91 10.93 9.16
C ILE A 107 -4.63 9.65 8.73
N ALA A 108 -5.43 9.07 9.63
CA ALA A 108 -6.30 7.96 9.28
C ALA A 108 -7.63 8.46 8.72
N MET A 109 -8.09 7.83 7.63
CA MET A 109 -9.40 8.09 7.07
C MET A 109 -10.51 7.59 8.00
N GLY A 110 -11.68 8.22 7.99
CA GLY A 110 -12.84 7.81 8.79
C GLY A 110 -13.29 6.37 8.53
N ASN A 111 -13.06 5.85 7.32
CA ASN A 111 -13.27 4.45 6.95
C ASN A 111 -12.06 3.53 7.20
N ALA A 112 -10.98 4.04 7.80
CA ALA A 112 -9.78 3.26 8.08
C ALA A 112 -10.04 2.11 9.07
N VAL A 113 -9.21 1.07 8.98
CA VAL A 113 -9.22 -0.05 9.94
C VAL A 113 -8.91 0.45 11.35
N PRO A 114 -9.51 -0.14 12.41
CA PRO A 114 -9.37 0.34 13.79
C PRO A 114 -7.91 0.53 14.22
N LYS A 115 -7.05 -0.45 13.93
CA LYS A 115 -5.62 -0.42 14.29
C LYS A 115 -4.87 0.76 13.66
N LEU A 116 -5.25 1.20 12.48
CA LEU A 116 -4.63 2.37 11.85
C LEU A 116 -5.06 3.67 12.54
N LYS A 117 -6.33 3.76 12.97
CA LYS A 117 -6.85 4.90 13.73
C LYS A 117 -6.19 5.06 15.10
N GLU A 118 -5.77 3.95 15.73
CA GLU A 118 -5.09 3.96 17.03
C GLU A 118 -3.69 4.58 16.98
N VAL A 119 -3.02 4.51 15.83
CA VAL A 119 -1.65 5.00 15.65
C VAL A 119 -1.55 6.32 14.92
N ALA A 120 -2.65 6.80 14.35
CA ALA A 120 -2.70 8.07 13.63
C ALA A 120 -2.71 9.26 14.59
N ASP A 121 -2.06 10.36 14.20
CA ASP A 121 -2.10 11.63 14.93
C ASP A 121 -3.49 12.29 14.83
N TYR A 122 -4.19 12.03 13.73
CA TYR A 122 -5.52 12.56 13.47
C TYR A 122 -6.40 11.58 12.72
N VAL A 123 -7.67 11.51 13.05
CA VAL A 123 -8.68 10.75 12.31
C VAL A 123 -9.63 11.75 11.63
N THR A 124 -9.62 11.73 10.31
CA THR A 124 -10.52 12.59 9.52
C THR A 124 -11.85 11.90 9.20
N ASP A 125 -12.70 12.55 8.43
CA ASP A 125 -13.95 11.99 7.94
C ASP A 125 -13.70 10.87 6.90
N ARG A 126 -14.77 10.19 6.52
CA ARG A 126 -14.71 9.12 5.52
C ARG A 126 -14.35 9.67 4.13
N ILE A 127 -13.86 8.77 3.26
CA ILE A 127 -13.51 9.14 1.88
C ILE A 127 -14.72 9.69 1.10
N ASP A 128 -15.92 9.17 1.36
CA ASP A 128 -17.18 9.59 0.78
C ASP A 128 -17.80 10.86 1.47
N GLU A 129 -17.16 11.35 2.53
CA GLU A 129 -17.54 12.54 3.30
C GLU A 129 -16.50 13.68 3.19
N ASN A 130 -15.74 13.71 2.11
CA ASN A 130 -14.67 14.69 1.87
C ASN A 130 -13.52 14.66 2.90
N GLY A 131 -13.22 13.51 3.49
CA GLY A 131 -12.23 13.37 4.58
C GLY A 131 -10.87 14.01 4.28
N ILE A 132 -10.29 13.79 3.08
CA ILE A 132 -9.01 14.41 2.71
C ILE A 132 -9.11 15.95 2.70
N TYR A 133 -10.16 16.48 2.07
CA TYR A 133 -10.38 17.93 2.01
C TYR A 133 -10.56 18.55 3.41
N ASN A 134 -11.33 17.90 4.26
CA ASN A 134 -11.60 18.36 5.63
C ASN A 134 -10.32 18.34 6.48
N ALA A 135 -9.49 17.32 6.36
CA ALA A 135 -8.18 17.27 7.01
C ALA A 135 -7.24 18.39 6.49
N CYS A 136 -7.18 18.60 5.18
CA CYS A 136 -6.37 19.68 4.60
C CYS A 136 -6.79 21.04 5.14
N LYS A 137 -8.08 21.27 5.31
CA LYS A 137 -8.59 22.49 5.98
C LYS A 137 -8.23 22.56 7.47
N HIS A 138 -8.37 21.44 8.20
CA HIS A 138 -8.04 21.37 9.61
C HIS A 138 -6.59 21.79 9.88
N PHE A 139 -5.66 21.29 9.05
CA PHE A 139 -4.24 21.59 9.13
C PHE A 139 -3.82 22.85 8.37
N ARG A 140 -4.76 23.61 7.78
CA ARG A 140 -4.52 24.84 7.01
C ARG A 140 -3.57 24.66 5.82
N LEU A 141 -3.68 23.52 5.18
CA LEU A 141 -2.92 23.23 3.94
C LEU A 141 -3.59 23.85 2.72
N ILE A 142 -4.88 24.17 2.84
CA ILE A 142 -5.71 24.85 1.83
C ILE A 142 -6.65 25.84 2.51
#